data_862a8b731edb4b9324175730eee7d61d
#
_entry.id   862a8b731edb4b9324175730eee7d61d
#
_cell.length_a   1.000
_cell.length_b   1.000
_cell.length_c   1.000
_cell.angle_alpha   90.00
_cell.angle_beta   90.00
_cell.angle_gamma   90.00
#
_symmetry.space_group_name_H-M   'P 1'
#
loop_
_entity.id
_entity.type
_entity.pdbx_description
1 polymer ?
#
loop_
_entity_poly.entity_id
_entity_poly.type
_entity_poly.pdbx_seq_one_letter_code
_entity_poly.pdbx_strand_id
1 'polypeptide(L)'
;MSRVSSIFIKMGILYFVKTMDTRYWGGSAWQLFHLIAFKSKHPDDVLNQMKDVLPCKFCRASTTEFVAKHPLHPSGSGSPRADPGRWLYEIHNMVNNKLRTQCKEDPAVIDPGPDPTFEDVKARYMSLKPTAVPGADFLASISANYPDDPEPNQMATQRTFLHALREVY
;
A
#
# COMPACT_ATOMS: atom_id res chain seq x y z
N MET A 1 27.19 6.60 -31.00
CA MET A 1 26.40 6.33 -29.78
C MET A 1 26.48 4.83 -29.49
N SER A 2 27.08 4.44 -28.39
CA SER A 2 27.47 3.05 -28.16
C SER A 2 26.27 2.18 -27.77
N ARG A 3 26.28 0.89 -28.17
CA ARG A 3 25.28 -0.12 -27.80
C ARG A 3 25.05 -0.21 -26.27
N VAL A 4 26.03 0.18 -25.48
CA VAL A 4 26.01 0.15 -24.02
C VAL A 4 25.00 1.17 -23.45
N SER A 5 24.96 2.39 -23.98
CA SER A 5 24.00 3.42 -23.54
C SER A 5 22.55 3.02 -23.77
N SER A 6 22.26 2.33 -24.90
CA SER A 6 20.89 1.82 -25.17
C SER A 6 20.43 0.72 -24.23
N ILE A 7 21.36 -0.11 -23.72
CA ILE A 7 21.05 -1.20 -22.79
C ILE A 7 20.72 -0.63 -21.41
N PHE A 8 21.47 0.34 -20.92
CA PHE A 8 21.22 0.97 -19.63
C PHE A 8 19.89 1.74 -19.61
N ILE A 9 19.56 2.45 -20.71
CA ILE A 9 18.27 3.13 -20.84
C ILE A 9 17.12 2.12 -20.85
N LYS A 10 17.24 1.01 -21.58
CA LYS A 10 16.21 -0.04 -21.60
C LYS A 10 16.05 -0.73 -20.24
N MET A 11 17.15 -1.01 -19.55
CA MET A 11 17.10 -1.58 -18.21
C MET A 11 16.49 -0.62 -17.18
N GLY A 12 16.82 0.67 -17.24
CA GLY A 12 16.23 1.69 -16.39
C GLY A 12 14.74 1.85 -16.61
N ILE A 13 14.28 1.90 -17.86
CA ILE A 13 12.85 1.96 -18.19
C ILE A 13 12.13 0.70 -17.76
N LEU A 14 12.70 -0.49 -17.96
CA LEU A 14 12.09 -1.76 -17.57
C LEU A 14 11.98 -1.87 -16.04
N TYR A 15 12.99 -1.42 -15.30
CA TYR A 15 12.97 -1.38 -13.84
C TYR A 15 11.91 -0.40 -13.33
N PHE A 16 11.84 0.81 -13.90
CA PHE A 16 10.84 1.83 -13.55
C PHE A 16 9.41 1.32 -13.78
N VAL A 17 9.11 0.72 -14.94
CA VAL A 17 7.79 0.15 -15.23
C VAL A 17 7.45 -0.95 -14.23
N LYS A 18 8.40 -1.83 -13.89
CA LYS A 18 8.19 -2.91 -12.91
C LYS A 18 7.86 -2.37 -11.52
N THR A 19 8.53 -1.32 -11.05
CA THR A 19 8.31 -0.75 -9.72
C THR A 19 7.00 0.02 -9.61
N MET A 20 6.44 0.51 -10.72
CA MET A 20 5.11 1.14 -10.76
C MET A 20 3.96 0.12 -10.84
N ASP A 21 4.24 -1.13 -11.21
CA ASP A 21 3.26 -2.17 -11.36
C ASP A 21 2.78 -2.66 -9.97
N THR A 22 1.48 -2.53 -9.71
CA THR A 22 0.86 -2.97 -8.46
C THR A 22 1.02 -4.47 -8.19
N ARG A 23 1.20 -5.29 -9.24
CA ARG A 23 1.48 -6.73 -9.11
C ARG A 23 2.82 -7.00 -8.43
N TYR A 24 3.78 -6.07 -8.58
CA TYR A 24 5.09 -6.17 -7.94
C TYR A 24 5.05 -5.84 -6.45
N TRP A 25 4.44 -4.72 -6.08
CA TRP A 25 4.52 -4.18 -4.72
C TRP A 25 3.21 -4.31 -3.91
N GLY A 26 2.07 -4.53 -4.57
CA GLY A 26 0.76 -4.47 -3.90
C GLY A 26 0.60 -5.49 -2.78
N GLY A 27 0.94 -6.76 -3.02
CA GLY A 27 0.89 -7.79 -1.98
C GLY A 27 1.80 -7.49 -0.79
N SER A 28 3.00 -6.96 -1.07
CA SER A 28 3.98 -6.53 -0.06
C SER A 28 3.45 -5.34 0.77
N ALA A 29 2.79 -4.37 0.12
CA ALA A 29 2.16 -3.24 0.79
C ALA A 29 1.03 -3.71 1.74
N TRP A 30 0.12 -4.57 1.25
CA TRP A 30 -0.96 -5.11 2.06
C TRP A 30 -0.45 -5.90 3.27
N GLN A 31 0.61 -6.71 3.08
CA GLN A 31 1.24 -7.43 4.19
C GLN A 31 1.74 -6.46 5.25
N LEU A 32 2.46 -5.41 4.86
CA LEU A 32 2.99 -4.40 5.79
C LEU A 32 1.85 -3.70 6.54
N PHE A 33 0.87 -3.16 5.83
CA PHE A 33 -0.22 -2.42 6.44
C PHE A 33 -1.07 -3.28 7.38
N HIS A 34 -1.38 -4.53 7.02
CA HIS A 34 -2.10 -5.44 7.91
C HIS A 34 -1.28 -5.80 9.16
N LEU A 35 0.03 -6.03 9.03
CA LEU A 35 0.87 -6.26 10.21
C LEU A 35 0.88 -5.05 11.15
N ILE A 36 0.97 -3.84 10.60
CA ILE A 36 0.88 -2.60 11.39
C ILE A 36 -0.50 -2.50 12.06
N ALA A 37 -1.58 -2.68 11.29
CA ALA A 37 -2.95 -2.57 11.80
C ALA A 37 -3.25 -3.54 12.96
N PHE A 38 -2.71 -4.78 12.92
CA PHE A 38 -2.99 -5.81 13.93
C PHE A 38 -1.96 -5.88 15.07
N LYS A 39 -0.73 -5.40 14.87
CA LYS A 39 0.37 -5.64 15.83
C LYS A 39 1.05 -4.38 16.34
N SER A 40 0.89 -3.23 15.69
CA SER A 40 1.49 -1.99 16.15
C SER A 40 0.76 -1.39 17.34
N LYS A 41 1.49 -0.67 18.18
CA LYS A 41 0.92 0.14 19.28
C LYS A 41 0.32 1.46 18.78
N HIS A 42 0.83 1.99 17.66
CA HIS A 42 0.45 3.27 17.07
C HIS A 42 0.16 3.13 15.57
N PRO A 43 -0.82 2.28 15.18
CA PRO A 43 -1.10 2.02 13.77
C PRO A 43 -1.61 3.26 13.03
N ASP A 44 -2.30 4.15 13.70
CA ASP A 44 -2.95 5.34 13.13
C ASP A 44 -1.94 6.27 12.46
N ASP A 45 -0.73 6.40 13.04
CA ASP A 45 0.35 7.27 12.52
C ASP A 45 0.82 6.86 11.13
N VAL A 46 0.76 5.57 10.81
CA VAL A 46 1.13 5.02 9.50
C VAL A 46 -0.07 4.93 8.58
N LEU A 47 -1.19 4.40 9.07
CA LEU A 47 -2.37 4.12 8.24
C LEU A 47 -3.01 5.38 7.69
N ASN A 48 -3.01 6.49 8.43
CA ASN A 48 -3.50 7.79 7.95
C ASN A 48 -2.72 8.33 6.76
N GLN A 49 -1.45 7.93 6.60
CA GLN A 49 -0.58 8.35 5.51
C GLN A 49 -0.58 7.37 4.32
N MET A 50 -1.21 6.19 4.48
CA MET A 50 -1.20 5.14 3.46
C MET A 50 -1.61 5.65 2.08
N LYS A 51 -2.68 6.46 2.01
CA LYS A 51 -3.23 7.00 0.77
C LYS A 51 -2.25 7.88 -0.02
N ASP A 52 -1.28 8.50 0.66
CA ASP A 52 -0.39 9.51 0.07
C ASP A 52 0.96 8.91 -0.38
N VAL A 53 1.33 7.75 0.16
CA VAL A 53 2.66 7.13 -0.09
C VAL A 53 2.67 6.06 -1.15
N LEU A 54 1.51 5.65 -1.68
CA LEU A 54 1.45 4.61 -2.71
C LEU A 54 2.21 5.05 -3.97
N PRO A 55 3.03 4.17 -4.61
CA PRO A 55 3.81 4.52 -5.79
C PRO A 55 2.96 4.96 -6.98
N CYS A 56 1.82 4.32 -7.18
CA CYS A 56 0.91 4.55 -8.30
C CYS A 56 -0.03 5.74 -8.04
N LYS A 57 -0.02 6.76 -8.90
CA LYS A 57 -0.91 7.93 -8.76
C LYS A 57 -2.41 7.59 -8.79
N PHE A 58 -2.81 6.61 -9.58
CA PHE A 58 -4.21 6.14 -9.65
C PHE A 58 -4.61 5.40 -8.38
N CYS A 59 -3.66 4.69 -7.76
CA CYS A 59 -3.86 4.03 -6.48
C CYS A 59 -4.03 5.07 -5.37
N ARG A 60 -3.20 6.12 -5.34
CA ARG A 60 -3.36 7.24 -4.39
C ARG A 60 -4.74 7.89 -4.52
N ALA A 61 -5.15 8.25 -5.73
CA ALA A 61 -6.45 8.87 -5.98
C ALA A 61 -7.61 8.00 -5.47
N SER A 62 -7.62 6.70 -5.82
CA SER A 62 -8.66 5.77 -5.36
C SER A 62 -8.66 5.58 -3.85
N THR A 63 -7.48 5.40 -3.26
CA THR A 63 -7.37 5.21 -1.80
C THR A 63 -7.77 6.46 -1.05
N THR A 64 -7.45 7.66 -1.56
CA THR A 64 -7.93 8.92 -0.99
C THR A 64 -9.45 8.99 -0.97
N GLU A 65 -10.11 8.58 -2.07
CA GLU A 65 -11.58 8.52 -2.13
C GLU A 65 -12.15 7.51 -1.12
N PHE A 66 -11.56 6.33 -1.01
CA PHE A 66 -12.03 5.30 -0.07
C PHE A 66 -11.86 5.73 1.37
N VAL A 67 -10.71 6.29 1.74
CA VAL A 67 -10.46 6.82 3.09
C VAL A 67 -11.40 7.99 3.42
N ALA A 68 -11.71 8.86 2.46
CA ALA A 68 -12.66 9.95 2.67
C ALA A 68 -14.08 9.44 2.96
N LYS A 69 -14.51 8.35 2.29
CA LYS A 69 -15.81 7.70 2.55
C LYS A 69 -15.83 6.88 3.84
N HIS A 70 -14.69 6.33 4.21
CA HIS A 70 -14.51 5.47 5.39
C HIS A 70 -13.29 5.93 6.21
N PRO A 71 -13.37 7.08 6.90
CA PRO A 71 -12.26 7.58 7.69
C PRO A 71 -11.94 6.63 8.87
N LEU A 72 -10.65 6.44 9.14
CA LEU A 72 -10.19 5.82 10.38
C LEU A 72 -10.52 6.76 11.55
N HIS A 73 -11.17 6.23 12.57
CA HIS A 73 -11.51 7.00 13.77
C HIS A 73 -10.42 6.79 14.85
N PRO A 74 -10.20 7.77 15.72
CA PRO A 74 -9.24 7.62 16.80
C PRO A 74 -9.52 6.40 17.66
N SER A 75 -8.47 5.68 18.03
CA SER A 75 -8.55 4.54 18.92
C SER A 75 -9.23 4.94 20.24
N GLY A 76 -10.15 4.10 20.72
CA GLY A 76 -10.92 4.38 21.95
C GLY A 76 -12.15 5.29 21.75
N SER A 77 -12.48 5.74 20.55
CA SER A 77 -13.67 6.57 20.30
C SER A 77 -15.02 5.82 20.41
N GLY A 78 -14.99 4.50 20.65
CA GLY A 78 -16.19 3.65 20.66
C GLY A 78 -16.79 3.39 19.27
N SER A 79 -16.24 3.93 18.22
CA SER A 79 -16.65 3.68 16.83
C SER A 79 -16.17 2.32 16.34
N PRO A 80 -16.96 1.58 15.53
CA PRO A 80 -16.47 0.37 14.86
C PRO A 80 -15.23 0.60 13.98
N ARG A 81 -15.05 1.84 13.50
CA ARG A 81 -13.87 2.28 12.70
C ARG A 81 -12.69 2.74 13.55
N ALA A 82 -12.75 2.59 14.86
CA ALA A 82 -11.62 2.77 15.76
C ALA A 82 -10.77 1.49 15.95
N ASP A 83 -11.18 0.37 15.30
CA ASP A 83 -10.35 -0.84 15.15
C ASP A 83 -9.57 -0.74 13.82
N PRO A 84 -8.25 -0.47 13.87
CA PRO A 84 -7.43 -0.32 12.67
C PRO A 84 -7.42 -1.55 11.77
N GLY A 85 -7.48 -2.76 12.39
CA GLY A 85 -7.51 -4.02 11.66
C GLY A 85 -8.79 -4.18 10.84
N ARG A 86 -9.94 -3.87 11.43
CA ARG A 86 -11.23 -3.90 10.75
C ARG A 86 -11.33 -2.80 9.69
N TRP A 87 -10.91 -1.60 10.02
CA TRP A 87 -10.89 -0.49 9.07
C TRP A 87 -10.05 -0.82 7.83
N LEU A 88 -8.84 -1.34 8.02
CA LEU A 88 -7.96 -1.69 6.90
C LEU A 88 -8.53 -2.85 6.06
N TYR A 89 -9.17 -3.83 6.70
CA TYR A 89 -9.89 -4.90 6.01
C TYR A 89 -10.98 -4.34 5.08
N GLU A 90 -11.77 -3.36 5.56
CA GLU A 90 -12.81 -2.71 4.76
C GLU A 90 -12.22 -1.93 3.57
N ILE A 91 -11.15 -1.15 3.79
CA ILE A 91 -10.44 -0.45 2.72
C ILE A 91 -9.88 -1.43 1.68
N HIS A 92 -9.29 -2.55 2.12
CA HIS A 92 -8.78 -3.58 1.21
C HIS A 92 -9.91 -4.18 0.34
N ASN A 93 -11.05 -4.48 0.93
CA ASN A 93 -12.21 -4.99 0.19
C ASN A 93 -12.77 -3.96 -0.80
N MET A 94 -12.71 -2.66 -0.51
CA MET A 94 -13.07 -1.62 -1.48
C MET A 94 -12.12 -1.61 -2.68
N VAL A 95 -10.82 -1.80 -2.46
CA VAL A 95 -9.84 -1.97 -3.56
C VAL A 95 -10.14 -3.23 -4.36
N ASN A 96 -10.40 -4.36 -3.71
CA ASN A 96 -10.77 -5.62 -4.39
C ASN A 96 -12.05 -5.47 -5.21
N ASN A 97 -13.08 -4.80 -4.69
CA ASN A 97 -14.32 -4.52 -5.42
C ASN A 97 -14.06 -3.69 -6.69
N LYS A 98 -13.20 -2.68 -6.59
CA LYS A 98 -12.79 -1.90 -7.77
C LYS A 98 -12.08 -2.79 -8.79
N LEU A 99 -11.13 -3.64 -8.37
CA LEU A 99 -10.40 -4.55 -9.27
C LEU A 99 -11.35 -5.56 -9.92
N ARG A 100 -12.29 -6.16 -9.19
CA ARG A 100 -13.35 -7.05 -9.73
C ARG A 100 -14.23 -6.36 -10.78
N THR A 101 -14.43 -5.06 -10.67
CA THR A 101 -15.14 -4.30 -11.69
C THR A 101 -14.26 -4.07 -12.92
N GLN A 102 -13.01 -3.66 -12.71
CA GLN A 102 -12.08 -3.34 -13.79
C GLN A 102 -11.67 -4.57 -14.61
N CYS A 103 -11.49 -5.75 -13.99
CA CYS A 103 -11.08 -6.96 -14.72
C CYS A 103 -12.14 -7.46 -15.71
N LYS A 104 -13.41 -7.02 -15.59
CA LYS A 104 -14.46 -7.31 -16.57
C LYS A 104 -14.27 -6.54 -17.88
N GLU A 105 -13.60 -5.38 -17.81
CA GLU A 105 -13.38 -4.48 -18.93
C GLU A 105 -11.95 -4.55 -19.46
N ASP A 106 -10.99 -4.85 -18.60
CA ASP A 106 -9.56 -4.91 -18.92
C ASP A 106 -8.95 -6.26 -18.49
N PRO A 107 -8.64 -7.15 -19.45
CA PRO A 107 -8.02 -8.46 -19.16
C PRO A 107 -6.63 -8.38 -18.52
N ALA A 108 -5.96 -7.21 -18.55
CA ALA A 108 -4.68 -7.01 -17.87
C ALA A 108 -4.84 -6.84 -16.34
N VAL A 109 -6.04 -6.53 -15.88
CA VAL A 109 -6.36 -6.42 -14.46
C VAL A 109 -6.66 -7.80 -13.89
N ILE A 110 -5.93 -8.18 -12.85
CA ILE A 110 -6.11 -9.48 -12.19
C ILE A 110 -7.33 -9.41 -11.27
N ASP A 111 -8.24 -10.39 -11.43
CA ASP A 111 -9.34 -10.57 -10.49
C ASP A 111 -8.79 -11.00 -9.12
N PRO A 112 -9.05 -10.27 -8.05
CA PRO A 112 -8.60 -10.65 -6.71
C PRO A 112 -9.32 -11.88 -6.13
N GLY A 113 -10.38 -12.37 -6.79
CA GLY A 113 -11.23 -13.42 -6.26
C GLY A 113 -12.13 -12.95 -5.11
N PRO A 114 -12.76 -13.89 -4.37
CA PRO A 114 -13.60 -13.58 -3.23
C PRO A 114 -12.78 -13.06 -2.05
N ASP A 115 -13.35 -12.12 -1.31
CA ASP A 115 -12.72 -11.61 -0.09
C ASP A 115 -12.77 -12.68 1.02
N PRO A 116 -11.67 -12.93 1.75
CA PRO A 116 -11.69 -13.76 2.96
C PRO A 116 -12.52 -13.08 4.06
N THR A 117 -12.95 -13.84 5.06
CA THR A 117 -13.62 -13.23 6.22
C THR A 117 -12.67 -12.39 7.05
N PHE A 118 -13.19 -11.42 7.81
CA PHE A 118 -12.37 -10.62 8.72
C PHE A 118 -11.62 -11.49 9.73
N GLU A 119 -12.27 -12.51 10.24
CA GLU A 119 -11.67 -13.41 11.26
C GLU A 119 -10.51 -14.24 10.65
N ASP A 120 -10.63 -14.67 9.40
CA ASP A 120 -9.53 -15.36 8.70
C ASP A 120 -8.34 -14.43 8.49
N VAL A 121 -8.58 -13.18 8.06
CA VAL A 121 -7.53 -12.17 7.88
C VAL A 121 -6.85 -11.87 9.21
N LYS A 122 -7.62 -11.65 10.27
CA LYS A 122 -7.11 -11.40 11.62
C LYS A 122 -6.27 -12.58 12.13
N ALA A 123 -6.79 -13.79 12.04
CA ALA A 123 -6.07 -14.99 12.45
C ALA A 123 -4.74 -15.15 11.70
N ARG A 124 -4.75 -14.96 10.39
CA ARG A 124 -3.56 -15.00 9.54
C ARG A 124 -2.49 -14.03 10.03
N TYR A 125 -2.82 -12.75 10.17
CA TYR A 125 -1.82 -11.73 10.49
C TYR A 125 -1.39 -11.76 11.97
N MET A 126 -2.27 -12.17 12.88
CA MET A 126 -1.89 -12.37 14.28
C MET A 126 -0.91 -13.53 14.47
N SER A 127 -1.05 -14.61 13.69
CA SER A 127 -0.14 -15.78 13.74
C SER A 127 1.13 -15.60 12.91
N LEU A 128 1.15 -14.67 11.95
CA LEU A 128 2.25 -14.49 11.01
C LEU A 128 3.53 -14.07 11.76
N LYS A 129 4.60 -14.86 11.55
CA LYS A 129 5.96 -14.51 11.96
C LYS A 129 6.73 -14.15 10.69
N PRO A 130 7.00 -12.86 10.41
CA PRO A 130 7.74 -12.48 9.21
C PRO A 130 9.15 -13.08 9.23
N THR A 131 9.52 -13.79 8.18
CA THR A 131 10.88 -14.32 7.98
C THR A 131 11.78 -13.34 7.20
N ALA A 132 11.17 -12.31 6.61
CA ALA A 132 11.83 -11.25 5.86
C ALA A 132 11.26 -9.89 6.31
N VAL A 133 11.87 -8.80 5.82
CA VAL A 133 11.36 -7.43 6.10
C VAL A 133 10.00 -7.26 5.44
N PRO A 134 8.91 -7.12 6.23
CA PRO A 134 7.57 -6.90 5.65
C PRO A 134 7.55 -5.61 4.84
N GLY A 135 6.91 -5.67 3.68
CA GLY A 135 6.81 -4.48 2.82
C GLY A 135 8.08 -4.16 2.02
N ALA A 136 9.08 -5.05 1.95
CA ALA A 136 10.35 -4.78 1.26
C ALA A 136 10.15 -4.30 -0.20
N ASP A 137 9.35 -5.01 -0.99
CA ASP A 137 9.08 -4.62 -2.39
C ASP A 137 8.31 -3.30 -2.48
N PHE A 138 7.40 -3.05 -1.55
CA PHE A 138 6.66 -1.79 -1.47
C PHE A 138 7.60 -0.62 -1.12
N LEU A 139 8.47 -0.78 -0.11
CA LEU A 139 9.43 0.24 0.28
C LEU A 139 10.46 0.51 -0.82
N ALA A 140 10.93 -0.54 -1.50
CA ALA A 140 11.79 -0.41 -2.67
C ALA A 140 11.08 0.35 -3.80
N SER A 141 9.79 0.10 -4.02
CA SER A 141 8.99 0.79 -5.01
C SER A 141 8.78 2.27 -4.69
N ILE A 142 8.53 2.62 -3.43
CA ILE A 142 8.48 4.02 -2.97
C ILE A 142 9.80 4.72 -3.27
N SER A 143 10.91 4.09 -2.91
CA SER A 143 12.25 4.65 -3.10
C SER A 143 12.60 4.85 -4.57
N ALA A 144 12.27 3.86 -5.42
CA ALA A 144 12.58 3.91 -6.86
C ALA A 144 11.71 4.90 -7.64
N ASN A 145 10.51 5.18 -7.15
CA ASN A 145 9.56 6.10 -7.80
C ASN A 145 9.52 7.47 -7.10
N TYR A 146 10.61 7.83 -6.42
CA TYR A 146 10.79 9.18 -5.92
C TYR A 146 10.86 10.11 -7.14
N PRO A 147 9.90 11.01 -7.34
CA PRO A 147 9.90 11.85 -8.54
C PRO A 147 11.11 12.79 -8.53
N ASP A 148 11.71 13.02 -9.72
CA ASP A 148 12.83 13.95 -9.87
C ASP A 148 12.43 15.39 -9.52
N ASP A 149 11.14 15.73 -9.73
CA ASP A 149 10.53 17.01 -9.36
C ASP A 149 9.23 16.73 -8.56
N PRO A 150 9.33 16.31 -7.30
CA PRO A 150 8.16 15.97 -6.52
C PRO A 150 7.41 17.22 -6.08
N GLU A 151 6.08 17.14 -6.06
CA GLU A 151 5.27 18.10 -5.33
C GLU A 151 5.80 18.24 -3.90
N PRO A 152 5.97 19.48 -3.37
CA PRO A 152 6.60 19.69 -2.06
C PRO A 152 5.99 18.87 -0.93
N ASN A 153 4.67 18.65 -0.99
CA ASN A 153 3.94 17.87 0.00
C ASN A 153 4.23 16.37 -0.09
N GLN A 154 4.53 15.85 -1.29
CA GLN A 154 4.79 14.42 -1.50
C GLN A 154 6.08 13.96 -0.81
N MET A 155 7.14 14.77 -0.90
CA MET A 155 8.40 14.46 -0.19
C MET A 155 8.23 14.51 1.33
N ALA A 156 7.51 15.53 1.83
CA ALA A 156 7.24 15.65 3.26
C ALA A 156 6.45 14.45 3.77
N THR A 157 5.41 14.04 3.06
CA THR A 157 4.59 12.88 3.41
C THR A 157 5.38 11.58 3.42
N GLN A 158 6.25 11.33 2.43
CA GLN A 158 7.08 10.15 2.41
C GLN A 158 8.07 10.10 3.58
N ARG A 159 8.69 11.21 3.94
CA ARG A 159 9.56 11.30 5.12
C ARG A 159 8.82 11.03 6.41
N THR A 160 7.64 11.62 6.58
CA THR A 160 6.79 11.42 7.76
C THR A 160 6.36 9.95 7.87
N PHE A 161 5.98 9.32 6.76
CA PHE A 161 5.64 7.91 6.71
C PHE A 161 6.82 7.01 7.11
N LEU A 162 8.02 7.25 6.56
CA LEU A 162 9.22 6.48 6.91
C LEU A 162 9.63 6.70 8.37
N HIS A 163 9.41 7.89 8.92
CA HIS A 163 9.62 8.14 10.34
C HIS A 163 8.63 7.36 11.19
N ALA A 164 7.34 7.44 10.88
CA ALA A 164 6.29 6.71 11.58
C ALA A 164 6.52 5.19 11.53
N LEU A 165 7.01 4.64 10.40
CA LEU A 165 7.39 3.23 10.29
C LEU A 165 8.47 2.81 11.30
N ARG A 166 9.46 3.66 11.57
CA ARG A 166 10.52 3.37 12.55
C ARG A 166 9.99 3.27 13.98
N GLU A 167 8.95 4.04 14.30
CA GLU A 167 8.35 4.02 15.63
C GLU A 167 7.45 2.81 15.88
N VAL A 168 6.98 2.15 14.81
CA VAL A 168 6.10 0.97 14.90
C VAL A 168 6.81 -0.36 14.67
N TYR A 169 8.07 -0.32 14.19
CA TYR A 169 8.97 -1.45 13.98
C TYR A 169 10.09 -1.46 15.01
#